data_66bacb8efb9121ef9255a3c7ad10f4f5
#
_entry.id   66bacb8efb9121ef9255a3c7ad10f4f5
#
_cell.length_a   1.000
_cell.length_b   1.000
_cell.length_c   1.000
_cell.angle_alpha   90.00
_cell.angle_beta   90.00
_cell.angle_gamma   90.00
#
_symmetry.space_group_name_H-M   'P 1'
#
loop_
_entity.id
_entity.type
_entity.pdbx_description
1 polymer ?
#
loop_
_entity_poly.entity_id
_entity_poly.type
_entity_poly.pdbx_seq_one_letter_code
_entity_poly.pdbx_strand_id
1 'polypeptide(L)'
;TVTVVSGNPSNHPYYNQGSTNKYAIGGSTASADVNLTLYEGNTYRFDQSDSSNDGHPLRIYQTADKSLGEYTTGVTTNGTPGQAGAYTEITVADGAPRLFYQCSNHAFMGATITTHGIPNIDAETGAPVSANTPVSIAMTTALGNETIVTAIEIAPPDYNNRLSALQSSINDVVIIPQCVVSLTGVSATGSTGEELV
;
A
#
# COMPACT_ATOMS: atom_id res chain seq x y z
N THR A 1 -1.68 12.00 -14.17
CA THR A 1 -2.79 12.64 -14.91
C THR A 1 -3.73 11.59 -15.47
N VAL A 2 -5.01 11.83 -15.37
CA VAL A 2 -6.10 11.05 -15.97
C VAL A 2 -6.63 11.83 -17.17
N THR A 3 -6.86 11.14 -18.28
CA THR A 3 -7.55 11.68 -19.44
C THR A 3 -8.67 10.74 -19.87
N VAL A 4 -9.59 11.21 -20.70
CA VAL A 4 -10.65 10.39 -21.28
C VAL A 4 -10.41 10.21 -22.77
N VAL A 5 -10.39 8.96 -23.20
CA VAL A 5 -10.24 8.57 -24.61
C VAL A 5 -11.57 8.00 -25.10
N SER A 6 -12.08 8.54 -26.19
CA SER A 6 -13.29 8.05 -26.86
C SER A 6 -12.97 6.94 -27.87
N GLY A 7 -14.03 6.28 -28.36
CA GLY A 7 -13.89 5.29 -29.44
C GLY A 7 -13.61 3.86 -28.98
N ASN A 8 -13.81 3.59 -27.68
CA ASN A 8 -13.75 2.22 -27.16
C ASN A 8 -12.43 1.50 -27.48
N PRO A 9 -11.30 1.95 -26.92
CA PRO A 9 -9.97 1.38 -27.21
C PRO A 9 -9.91 -0.11 -26.88
N SER A 10 -9.48 -0.91 -27.86
CA SER A 10 -9.51 -2.37 -27.78
C SER A 10 -8.53 -2.98 -26.79
N ASN A 11 -7.52 -2.21 -26.35
CA ASN A 11 -6.53 -2.60 -25.34
C ASN A 11 -6.99 -2.35 -23.89
N HIS A 12 -8.17 -1.70 -23.70
CA HIS A 12 -8.70 -1.43 -22.38
C HIS A 12 -9.34 -2.68 -21.75
N PRO A 13 -9.21 -2.92 -20.41
CA PRO A 13 -9.79 -4.10 -19.74
C PRO A 13 -11.29 -4.28 -19.98
N TYR A 14 -12.02 -3.16 -20.09
CA TYR A 14 -13.47 -3.16 -20.34
C TYR A 14 -13.82 -2.77 -21.78
N TYR A 15 -13.04 -3.23 -22.75
CA TYR A 15 -13.39 -3.11 -24.15
C TYR A 15 -14.78 -3.71 -24.42
N ASN A 16 -15.61 -3.02 -25.18
CA ASN A 16 -17.01 -3.39 -25.47
C ASN A 16 -17.93 -3.55 -24.24
N GLN A 17 -17.54 -2.99 -23.07
CA GLN A 17 -18.39 -2.99 -21.89
C GLN A 17 -18.71 -1.55 -21.46
N GLY A 18 -19.98 -1.28 -21.20
CA GLY A 18 -20.46 0.03 -20.74
C GLY A 18 -20.15 1.19 -21.69
N SER A 19 -19.56 2.26 -21.16
CA SER A 19 -19.23 3.45 -21.94
C SER A 19 -18.18 3.16 -23.04
N THR A 20 -18.35 3.79 -24.19
CA THR A 20 -17.31 3.83 -25.24
C THR A 20 -16.14 4.75 -24.88
N ASN A 21 -16.33 5.65 -23.91
CA ASN A 21 -15.27 6.46 -23.34
C ASN A 21 -14.54 5.66 -22.26
N LYS A 22 -13.22 5.72 -22.24
CA LYS A 22 -12.37 5.03 -21.27
C LYS A 22 -11.39 6.01 -20.64
N TYR A 23 -11.06 5.79 -19.38
CA TYR A 23 -9.96 6.51 -18.76
C TYR A 23 -8.62 6.00 -19.30
N ALA A 24 -7.72 6.94 -19.53
CA ALA A 24 -6.31 6.68 -19.78
C ALA A 24 -5.49 7.20 -18.60
N ILE A 25 -4.52 6.42 -18.16
CA ILE A 25 -3.58 6.80 -17.11
C ILE A 25 -2.24 7.09 -17.77
N GLY A 26 -1.71 8.30 -17.56
CA GLY A 26 -0.48 8.72 -18.22
C GLY A 26 -0.56 8.71 -19.76
N GLY A 27 -1.76 8.80 -20.31
CA GLY A 27 -2.02 8.76 -21.76
C GLY A 27 -2.26 7.37 -22.34
N SER A 28 -2.17 6.29 -21.53
CA SER A 28 -2.38 4.91 -21.99
C SER A 28 -3.73 4.37 -21.55
N THR A 29 -4.35 3.58 -22.42
CA THR A 29 -5.56 2.77 -22.13
C THR A 29 -5.25 1.28 -21.97
N ALA A 30 -3.99 0.88 -22.15
CA ALA A 30 -3.59 -0.51 -22.06
C ALA A 30 -3.80 -1.09 -20.65
N SER A 31 -4.25 -2.34 -20.57
CA SER A 31 -4.52 -3.03 -19.31
C SER A 31 -3.34 -3.03 -18.35
N ALA A 32 -2.11 -3.04 -18.85
CA ALA A 32 -0.90 -2.98 -18.04
C ALA A 32 -0.74 -1.64 -17.30
N ASP A 33 -1.26 -0.56 -17.89
CA ASP A 33 -1.07 0.79 -17.38
C ASP A 33 -2.27 1.29 -16.56
N VAL A 34 -3.48 0.83 -16.91
CA VAL A 34 -4.72 1.25 -16.26
C VAL A 34 -5.15 0.38 -15.08
N ASN A 35 -4.70 -0.88 -15.02
CA ASN A 35 -4.83 -1.69 -13.81
C ASN A 35 -3.72 -1.30 -12.83
N LEU A 36 -4.12 -0.72 -11.71
CA LEU A 36 -3.19 -0.11 -10.78
C LEU A 36 -2.88 -1.03 -9.61
N THR A 37 -1.67 -0.92 -9.10
CA THR A 37 -1.26 -1.47 -7.81
C THR A 37 -0.98 -0.31 -6.87
N LEU A 38 -1.72 -0.24 -5.76
CA LEU A 38 -1.55 0.77 -4.73
C LEU A 38 -1.15 0.10 -3.41
N TYR A 39 -0.34 0.79 -2.61
CA TYR A 39 0.13 0.29 -1.32
C TYR A 39 -0.57 1.01 -0.19
N GLU A 40 -0.94 0.25 0.83
CA GLU A 40 -1.56 0.73 2.06
C GLU A 40 -0.70 1.81 2.72
N GLY A 41 -1.34 2.77 3.38
CA GLY A 41 -0.67 3.91 4.01
C GLY A 41 -0.21 5.01 3.05
N ASN A 42 -0.14 4.74 1.75
CA ASN A 42 0.26 5.73 0.76
C ASN A 42 -0.92 6.51 0.20
N THR A 43 -0.65 7.76 -0.22
CA THR A 43 -1.64 8.64 -0.84
C THR A 43 -1.40 8.74 -2.34
N TYR A 44 -2.45 8.52 -3.11
CA TYR A 44 -2.42 8.57 -4.58
C TYR A 44 -3.45 9.54 -5.10
N ARG A 45 -3.02 10.43 -6.01
CA ARG A 45 -3.89 11.44 -6.60
C ARG A 45 -4.13 11.17 -8.08
N PHE A 46 -5.39 11.11 -8.43
CA PHE A 46 -5.90 11.04 -9.78
C PHE A 46 -6.21 12.47 -10.24
N ASP A 47 -5.24 13.11 -10.89
CA ASP A 47 -5.39 14.46 -11.43
C ASP A 47 -6.35 14.42 -12.62
N GLN A 48 -7.45 15.14 -12.48
CA GLN A 48 -8.55 15.26 -13.46
C GLN A 48 -8.65 16.68 -14.06
N SER A 49 -7.57 17.44 -14.06
CA SER A 49 -7.53 18.82 -14.58
C SER A 49 -7.65 18.91 -16.11
N ASP A 50 -7.32 17.81 -16.82
CA ASP A 50 -7.43 17.76 -18.28
C ASP A 50 -8.89 17.89 -18.73
N SER A 51 -9.14 18.71 -19.74
CA SER A 51 -10.50 19.05 -20.23
C SER A 51 -11.30 17.84 -20.72
N SER A 52 -10.64 16.74 -21.12
CA SER A 52 -11.32 15.51 -21.51
C SER A 52 -12.10 14.86 -20.35
N ASN A 53 -11.79 15.22 -19.11
CA ASN A 53 -12.52 14.74 -17.93
C ASN A 53 -13.85 15.48 -17.68
N ASP A 54 -14.20 16.48 -18.48
CA ASP A 54 -15.47 17.18 -18.31
C ASP A 54 -16.66 16.20 -18.42
N GLY A 55 -17.54 16.24 -17.41
CA GLY A 55 -18.64 15.27 -17.28
C GLY A 55 -18.23 13.85 -16.86
N HIS A 56 -16.96 13.61 -16.54
CA HIS A 56 -16.45 12.30 -16.16
C HIS A 56 -15.78 12.30 -14.77
N PRO A 57 -16.53 12.48 -13.67
CA PRO A 57 -15.95 12.43 -12.32
C PRO A 57 -15.46 11.02 -11.99
N LEU A 58 -14.14 10.88 -11.72
CA LEU A 58 -13.57 9.65 -11.23
C LEU A 58 -13.92 9.47 -9.75
N ARG A 59 -14.38 8.28 -9.39
CA ARG A 59 -14.67 7.85 -8.01
C ARG A 59 -14.14 6.44 -7.80
N ILE A 60 -14.00 6.07 -6.54
CA ILE A 60 -13.52 4.74 -6.14
C ILE A 60 -14.71 3.87 -5.76
N TYR A 61 -14.71 2.62 -6.20
CA TYR A 61 -15.80 1.66 -5.99
C TYR A 61 -15.27 0.30 -5.54
N GLN A 62 -16.14 -0.51 -4.96
CA GLN A 62 -15.83 -1.88 -4.57
C GLN A 62 -16.06 -2.90 -5.69
N THR A 63 -16.79 -2.52 -6.73
CA THR A 63 -17.03 -3.34 -7.93
C THR A 63 -16.93 -2.50 -9.19
N ALA A 64 -16.56 -3.14 -10.31
CA ALA A 64 -16.42 -2.48 -11.60
C ALA A 64 -17.72 -1.92 -12.15
N ASP A 65 -18.84 -2.59 -11.87
CA ASP A 65 -20.20 -2.20 -12.25
C ASP A 65 -20.87 -1.22 -11.27
N LYS A 66 -20.14 -0.84 -10.21
CA LYS A 66 -20.58 0.06 -9.13
C LYS A 66 -21.73 -0.48 -8.26
N SER A 67 -22.07 -1.76 -8.35
CA SER A 67 -23.21 -2.38 -7.66
C SER A 67 -23.12 -2.36 -6.14
N LEU A 68 -21.90 -2.39 -5.57
CA LEU A 68 -21.66 -2.30 -4.12
C LEU A 68 -21.49 -0.86 -3.61
N GLY A 69 -21.67 0.14 -4.49
CA GLY A 69 -21.55 1.54 -4.11
C GLY A 69 -20.12 2.07 -4.09
N GLU A 70 -20.01 3.36 -3.76
CA GLU A 70 -18.75 4.08 -3.72
C GLU A 70 -17.96 3.75 -2.45
N TYR A 71 -16.67 3.53 -2.60
CA TYR A 71 -15.72 3.38 -1.50
C TYR A 71 -15.19 4.77 -1.12
N THR A 72 -15.47 5.21 0.11
CA THR A 72 -15.15 6.56 0.57
C THR A 72 -14.05 6.62 1.64
N THR A 73 -13.61 5.46 2.16
CA THR A 73 -12.57 5.43 3.20
C THR A 73 -11.25 5.97 2.67
N GLY A 74 -10.75 7.03 3.27
CA GLY A 74 -9.51 7.70 2.86
C GLY A 74 -9.62 8.44 1.51
N VAL A 75 -10.82 8.58 0.93
CA VAL A 75 -11.02 9.23 -0.37
C VAL A 75 -11.47 10.67 -0.20
N THR A 76 -10.84 11.58 -0.93
CA THR A 76 -11.22 12.99 -1.05
C THR A 76 -11.30 13.42 -2.50
N THR A 77 -12.07 14.44 -2.78
CA THR A 77 -12.21 15.01 -4.13
C THR A 77 -12.13 16.52 -4.08
N ASN A 78 -11.61 17.12 -5.14
CA ASN A 78 -11.52 18.57 -5.25
C ASN A 78 -11.86 19.03 -6.68
N GLY A 79 -12.51 20.16 -6.77
CA GLY A 79 -12.78 20.84 -8.03
C GLY A 79 -13.80 20.12 -8.92
N THR A 80 -13.93 20.62 -10.14
CA THR A 80 -14.79 20.05 -11.19
C THR A 80 -13.91 19.34 -12.22
N PRO A 81 -14.10 18.04 -12.50
CA PRO A 81 -13.36 17.35 -13.53
C PRO A 81 -13.33 18.12 -14.86
N GLY A 82 -12.18 18.18 -15.50
CA GLY A 82 -11.94 18.99 -16.67
C GLY A 82 -11.47 20.42 -16.38
N GLN A 83 -11.41 20.85 -15.11
CA GLN A 83 -10.96 22.16 -14.70
C GLN A 83 -9.66 22.08 -13.90
N ALA A 84 -8.87 23.13 -13.96
CA ALA A 84 -7.59 23.23 -13.24
C ALA A 84 -7.78 22.94 -11.73
N GLY A 85 -6.93 22.07 -11.19
CA GLY A 85 -6.94 21.69 -9.79
C GLY A 85 -7.97 20.58 -9.42
N ALA A 86 -8.71 20.05 -10.39
CA ALA A 86 -9.62 18.95 -10.15
C ALA A 86 -8.86 17.64 -9.91
N TYR A 87 -9.25 16.89 -8.87
CA TYR A 87 -8.68 15.58 -8.57
C TYR A 87 -9.60 14.70 -7.72
N THR A 88 -9.33 13.42 -7.77
CA THR A 88 -9.73 12.46 -6.74
C THR A 88 -8.46 11.90 -6.10
N GLU A 89 -8.45 11.82 -4.79
CA GLU A 89 -7.29 11.34 -4.02
C GLU A 89 -7.72 10.24 -3.07
N ILE A 90 -6.89 9.22 -2.91
CA ILE A 90 -7.09 8.15 -1.94
C ILE A 90 -5.83 7.97 -1.11
N THR A 91 -5.97 7.99 0.22
CA THR A 91 -5.01 7.39 1.14
C THR A 91 -5.48 5.97 1.41
N VAL A 92 -4.71 4.99 0.91
CA VAL A 92 -5.12 3.58 0.97
C VAL A 92 -5.12 3.12 2.42
N ALA A 93 -6.30 2.75 2.92
CA ALA A 93 -6.44 2.27 4.29
C ALA A 93 -5.77 0.89 4.47
N ASP A 94 -5.38 0.59 5.70
CA ASP A 94 -4.92 -0.74 6.08
C ASP A 94 -6.05 -1.77 5.89
N GLY A 95 -5.74 -2.89 5.25
CA GLY A 95 -6.72 -3.92 4.91
C GLY A 95 -7.73 -3.50 3.83
N ALA A 96 -7.44 -2.45 3.04
CA ALA A 96 -8.32 -2.02 1.96
C ALA A 96 -8.58 -3.19 0.98
N PRO A 97 -9.84 -3.44 0.60
CA PRO A 97 -10.15 -4.49 -0.35
C PRO A 97 -9.66 -4.12 -1.75
N ARG A 98 -9.72 -5.07 -2.67
CA ARG A 98 -9.59 -4.77 -4.09
C ARG A 98 -10.62 -3.72 -4.49
N LEU A 99 -10.19 -2.66 -5.15
CA LEU A 99 -11.00 -1.52 -5.53
C LEU A 99 -11.03 -1.34 -7.06
N PHE A 100 -11.88 -0.41 -7.48
CA PHE A 100 -12.02 -0.01 -8.88
C PHE A 100 -12.18 1.51 -8.95
N TYR A 101 -11.45 2.16 -9.82
CA TYR A 101 -11.76 3.54 -10.16
C TYR A 101 -12.68 3.57 -11.38
N GLN A 102 -13.78 4.30 -11.27
CA GLN A 102 -14.80 4.37 -12.31
C GLN A 102 -15.37 5.79 -12.42
N CYS A 103 -15.97 6.11 -13.55
CA CYS A 103 -16.73 7.33 -13.67
C CYS A 103 -18.05 7.20 -12.90
N SER A 104 -18.43 8.23 -12.09
CA SER A 104 -19.71 8.21 -11.39
C SER A 104 -20.91 8.21 -12.37
N ASN A 105 -20.76 8.87 -13.52
CA ASN A 105 -21.83 9.00 -14.51
C ASN A 105 -21.91 7.82 -15.48
N HIS A 106 -20.79 7.12 -15.73
CA HIS A 106 -20.71 6.09 -16.76
C HIS A 106 -20.04 4.83 -16.20
N ALA A 107 -20.55 3.66 -16.56
CA ALA A 107 -19.96 2.39 -16.14
C ALA A 107 -18.78 1.98 -17.02
N PHE A 108 -17.83 1.23 -16.43
CA PHE A 108 -16.73 0.58 -17.11
C PHE A 108 -15.79 1.51 -17.87
N MET A 109 -15.60 2.75 -17.39
CA MET A 109 -14.62 3.68 -17.94
C MET A 109 -13.20 3.49 -17.38
N GLY A 110 -13.11 3.07 -16.13
CA GLY A 110 -11.84 2.85 -15.41
C GLY A 110 -11.42 1.40 -15.36
N ALA A 111 -10.64 1.04 -14.35
CA ALA A 111 -10.08 -0.31 -14.21
C ALA A 111 -9.92 -0.71 -12.74
N THR A 112 -9.18 -1.78 -12.52
CA THR A 112 -8.93 -2.36 -11.20
C THR A 112 -7.86 -1.56 -10.45
N ILE A 113 -8.04 -1.48 -9.13
CA ILE A 113 -7.00 -1.14 -8.17
C ILE A 113 -6.77 -2.38 -7.30
N THR A 114 -5.59 -2.97 -7.41
CA THR A 114 -5.13 -3.98 -6.46
C THR A 114 -4.43 -3.28 -5.31
N THR A 115 -4.87 -3.51 -4.10
CA THR A 115 -4.28 -2.94 -2.88
C THR A 115 -3.34 -3.97 -2.26
N HIS A 116 -2.19 -3.51 -1.81
CA HIS A 116 -1.22 -4.33 -1.11
C HIS A 116 -0.79 -3.62 0.15
N GLY A 117 -0.61 -4.39 1.23
CA GLY A 117 0.19 -3.94 2.35
C GLY A 117 1.59 -3.53 1.89
N ILE A 118 2.25 -2.67 2.66
CA ILE A 118 3.66 -2.36 2.39
C ILE A 118 4.43 -3.67 2.43
N PRO A 119 5.12 -4.07 1.36
CA PRO A 119 5.85 -5.33 1.38
C PRO A 119 6.96 -5.23 2.44
N ASN A 120 6.81 -6.01 3.50
CA ASN A 120 7.94 -6.33 4.36
C ASN A 120 8.90 -7.16 3.53
N ILE A 121 10.13 -6.72 3.42
CA ILE A 121 11.17 -7.47 2.72
C ILE A 121 11.94 -8.25 3.77
N ASP A 122 11.96 -9.55 3.63
CA ASP A 122 12.84 -10.43 4.40
C ASP A 122 14.30 -10.04 4.10
N ALA A 123 15.02 -9.63 5.12
CA ALA A 123 16.38 -9.10 4.95
C ALA A 123 17.41 -10.19 4.58
N GLU A 124 17.10 -11.44 4.85
CA GLU A 124 17.96 -12.58 4.53
C GLU A 124 17.78 -13.03 3.07
N THR A 125 16.54 -13.03 2.59
CA THR A 125 16.21 -13.53 1.25
C THR A 125 15.92 -12.45 0.24
N GLY A 126 15.67 -11.19 0.67
CA GLY A 126 15.19 -10.10 -0.18
C GLY A 126 13.78 -10.34 -0.73
N ALA A 127 13.08 -11.36 -0.26
CA ALA A 127 11.75 -11.71 -0.72
C ALA A 127 10.69 -10.84 -0.01
N PRO A 128 9.60 -10.46 -0.71
CA PRO A 128 8.49 -9.79 -0.07
C PRO A 128 7.84 -10.71 0.98
N VAL A 129 7.76 -10.25 2.23
CA VAL A 129 6.96 -10.90 3.28
C VAL A 129 5.56 -10.32 3.22
N SER A 130 4.55 -11.15 3.40
CA SER A 130 3.17 -10.65 3.46
C SER A 130 3.03 -9.61 4.57
N ALA A 131 2.39 -8.49 4.29
CA ALA A 131 2.15 -7.43 5.27
C ALA A 131 1.37 -7.91 6.52
N ASN A 132 0.66 -9.04 6.39
CA ASN A 132 -0.10 -9.66 7.48
C ASN A 132 0.68 -10.78 8.20
N THR A 133 1.95 -10.99 7.86
CA THR A 133 2.76 -11.98 8.57
C THR A 133 3.36 -11.32 9.82
N PRO A 134 3.10 -11.85 11.01
CA PRO A 134 3.74 -11.34 12.22
C PRO A 134 5.26 -11.46 12.11
N VAL A 135 5.96 -10.41 12.50
CA VAL A 135 7.41 -10.44 12.59
C VAL A 135 7.79 -10.94 13.97
N SER A 136 8.47 -12.06 14.01
CA SER A 136 9.00 -12.62 15.26
C SER A 136 10.46 -12.18 15.44
N ILE A 137 10.74 -11.48 16.54
CA ILE A 137 12.11 -11.16 16.94
C ILE A 137 12.48 -12.12 18.05
N ALA A 138 13.40 -13.02 17.77
CA ALA A 138 13.97 -13.90 18.79
C ALA A 138 15.21 -13.22 19.37
N MET A 139 15.18 -12.89 20.65
CA MET A 139 16.35 -12.44 21.40
C MET A 139 16.90 -13.61 22.21
N THR A 140 18.15 -13.93 21.99
CA THR A 140 18.84 -14.94 22.76
C THR A 140 19.77 -14.23 23.75
N THR A 141 19.47 -14.35 25.03
CA THR A 141 20.30 -13.79 26.09
C THR A 141 21.02 -14.94 26.78
N ALA A 142 22.33 -14.90 26.81
CA ALA A 142 23.10 -15.86 27.61
C ALA A 142 23.27 -15.33 29.03
N LEU A 143 22.71 -16.03 30.01
CA LEU A 143 22.90 -15.76 31.43
C LEU A 143 23.69 -16.92 32.01
N GLY A 144 24.97 -16.77 32.12
CA GLY A 144 25.87 -17.85 32.54
C GLY A 144 25.87 -19.02 31.54
N ASN A 145 25.47 -20.22 31.95
CA ASN A 145 25.36 -21.41 31.10
C ASN A 145 23.99 -21.61 30.47
N GLU A 146 23.06 -20.72 30.73
CA GLU A 146 21.69 -20.82 30.21
C GLU A 146 21.43 -19.78 29.11
N THR A 147 20.81 -20.23 28.05
CA THR A 147 20.38 -19.37 26.95
C THR A 147 18.87 -19.14 27.07
N ILE A 148 18.47 -17.90 27.33
CA ILE A 148 17.06 -17.51 27.35
C ILE A 148 16.71 -16.96 25.99
N VAL A 149 15.81 -17.61 25.30
CA VAL A 149 15.23 -17.14 24.03
C VAL A 149 13.92 -16.47 24.34
N THR A 150 13.82 -15.17 24.10
CA THR A 150 12.58 -14.43 24.17
C THR A 150 12.16 -14.07 22.76
N ALA A 151 11.06 -14.61 22.28
CA ALA A 151 10.45 -14.22 21.03
C ALA A 151 9.44 -13.09 21.27
N ILE A 152 9.58 -11.99 20.54
CA ILE A 152 8.62 -10.90 20.55
C ILE A 152 7.92 -10.94 19.20
N GLU A 153 6.63 -11.17 19.22
CA GLU A 153 5.79 -11.14 18.05
C GLU A 153 5.21 -9.73 17.85
N ILE A 154 5.45 -9.11 16.72
CA ILE A 154 4.95 -7.78 16.38
C ILE A 154 3.98 -7.93 15.22
N ALA A 155 2.71 -7.64 15.49
CA ALA A 155 1.68 -7.69 14.47
C ALA A 155 1.67 -6.40 13.61
N PRO A 156 1.44 -6.50 12.29
CA PRO A 156 1.12 -5.33 11.47
C PRO A 156 -0.22 -4.68 11.94
N PRO A 157 -0.44 -3.38 11.74
CA PRO A 157 0.36 -2.37 11.04
C PRO A 157 1.31 -1.58 11.95
N ASP A 158 1.33 -1.86 13.26
CA ASP A 158 2.10 -1.11 14.25
C ASP A 158 3.61 -1.43 14.28
N TYR A 159 4.03 -2.22 13.37
CA TYR A 159 5.37 -2.76 13.27
C TYR A 159 6.48 -1.71 13.41
N ASN A 160 6.44 -0.62 12.62
CA ASN A 160 7.47 0.41 12.69
C ASN A 160 7.44 1.21 14.00
N ASN A 161 6.25 1.45 14.56
CA ASN A 161 6.09 2.18 15.81
C ASN A 161 6.56 1.32 17.00
N ARG A 162 6.25 0.03 16.99
CA ARG A 162 6.64 -0.89 18.05
C ARG A 162 8.12 -1.21 18.03
N LEU A 163 8.74 -1.36 16.84
CA LEU A 163 10.18 -1.51 16.72
C LEU A 163 10.93 -0.29 17.26
N SER A 164 10.48 0.92 16.92
CA SER A 164 11.07 2.15 17.44
C SER A 164 10.92 2.26 18.96
N ALA A 165 9.78 1.86 19.52
CA ALA A 165 9.55 1.84 20.95
C ALA A 165 10.42 0.80 21.67
N LEU A 166 10.59 -0.38 21.08
CA LEU A 166 11.50 -1.43 21.60
C LEU A 166 12.94 -0.93 21.59
N GLN A 167 13.38 -0.34 20.48
CA GLN A 167 14.74 0.18 20.35
C GLN A 167 15.04 1.28 21.38
N SER A 168 14.05 2.12 21.72
CA SER A 168 14.21 3.12 22.77
C SER A 168 14.23 2.55 24.18
N SER A 169 13.68 1.33 24.37
CA SER A 169 13.60 0.66 25.68
C SER A 169 14.78 -0.26 25.97
N ILE A 170 15.46 -0.70 24.92
CA ILE A 170 16.59 -1.64 25.00
C ILE A 170 17.83 -0.88 24.53
N ASN A 171 18.55 -0.26 25.46
CA ASN A 171 19.84 0.32 25.16
C ASN A 171 20.78 -0.77 24.63
N ASP A 172 21.49 -0.50 23.56
CA ASP A 172 22.52 -1.36 22.95
C ASP A 172 22.04 -2.56 22.10
N VAL A 173 20.75 -2.67 21.77
CA VAL A 173 20.27 -3.64 20.77
C VAL A 173 20.05 -2.96 19.42
N VAL A 174 20.76 -3.42 18.40
CA VAL A 174 20.52 -2.99 17.04
C VAL A 174 19.32 -3.78 16.49
N ILE A 175 18.19 -3.12 16.35
CA ILE A 175 17.04 -3.68 15.67
C ILE A 175 17.09 -3.25 14.22
N ILE A 176 17.24 -4.20 13.32
CA ILE A 176 17.16 -3.95 11.89
C ILE A 176 15.69 -4.07 11.49
N PRO A 177 15.04 -2.98 11.08
CA PRO A 177 13.66 -3.04 10.61
C PRO A 177 13.55 -4.04 9.46
N GLN A 178 12.50 -4.83 9.47
CA GLN A 178 12.16 -5.79 8.41
C GLN A 178 13.02 -7.06 8.34
N CYS A 179 13.77 -7.39 9.38
CA CYS A 179 14.42 -8.68 9.44
C CYS A 179 14.05 -9.47 10.68
N VAL A 180 14.06 -10.79 10.52
CA VAL A 180 14.15 -11.68 11.67
C VAL A 180 15.59 -11.57 12.16
N VAL A 181 15.81 -10.86 13.25
CA VAL A 181 17.13 -10.77 13.86
C VAL A 181 17.27 -11.92 14.85
N SER A 182 18.01 -12.94 14.44
CA SER A 182 18.49 -13.94 15.38
C SER A 182 19.78 -13.40 16.00
N LEU A 183 19.68 -12.81 17.19
CA LEU A 183 20.83 -12.34 17.95
C LEU A 183 21.39 -13.53 18.74
N THR A 184 22.22 -14.33 18.10
CA THR A 184 22.98 -15.36 18.78
C THR A 184 24.24 -14.74 19.37
N GLY A 185 24.43 -14.92 20.68
CA GLY A 185 25.65 -14.51 21.38
C GLY A 185 25.70 -13.08 21.90
N VAL A 186 24.55 -12.41 22.00
CA VAL A 186 24.47 -11.14 22.75
C VAL A 186 24.47 -11.48 24.24
N SER A 187 25.61 -11.33 24.88
CA SER A 187 25.64 -11.32 26.33
C SER A 187 25.19 -9.93 26.79
N ALA A 188 24.00 -9.83 27.33
CA ALA A 188 23.60 -8.64 28.07
C ALA A 188 24.24 -8.69 29.46
N THR A 189 25.53 -8.40 29.52
CA THR A 189 26.09 -7.92 30.76
C THR A 189 25.70 -6.45 30.84
N GLY A 190 24.83 -6.08 31.73
CA GLY A 190 24.47 -4.71 32.02
C GLY A 190 25.62 -3.94 32.65
N SER A 191 26.82 -4.14 32.20
CA SER A 191 27.99 -3.39 32.56
C SER A 191 28.55 -2.69 31.35
N THR A 192 28.23 -1.42 31.30
CA THR A 192 29.15 -0.38 30.90
C THR A 192 30.33 -0.87 30.05
N GLY A 193 30.16 -0.92 28.74
CA GLY A 193 31.29 -0.79 27.84
C GLY A 193 32.23 -2.00 27.73
N GLU A 194 31.83 -3.19 28.11
CA GLU A 194 32.55 -4.39 27.73
C GLU A 194 32.08 -4.93 26.37
N GLU A 195 33.06 -5.18 25.52
CA GLU A 195 32.91 -5.72 24.21
C GLU A 195 32.05 -6.98 24.21
N LEU A 196 31.02 -7.00 23.37
CA LEU A 196 30.28 -8.21 23.06
C LEU A 196 31.20 -9.15 22.29
N VAL A 197 31.60 -10.22 22.88
CA VAL A 197 32.36 -11.31 22.26
C VAL A 197 31.40 -12.35 21.67
#